data_bbf44896215551d11dd12a9de5f25f31
#
_entry.id   bbf44896215551d11dd12a9de5f25f31
#
_cell.length_a   1.000
_cell.length_b   1.000
_cell.length_c   1.000
_cell.angle_alpha   90.00
_cell.angle_beta   90.00
_cell.angle_gamma   90.00
#
_symmetry.space_group_name_H-M   'P 1'
#
loop_
_entity.id
_entity.type
_entity.pdbx_description
1 polymer ?
#
loop_
_entity_poly.entity_id
_entity_poly.type
_entity_poly.pdbx_seq_one_letter_code
_entity_poly.pdbx_strand_id
1 'polypeptide(L)'
;VAKNIQAIRGMNDYLPGETAIWQRIEGALKQVLASYGYSEIRLPIVEQTPLFKRAIGEVTDVVEKEMYTFEDRNGDSLTLRPEGTAGCVRAGIEHGLLYNQEQRLWYVGPMFRHERPQKGRYRQFHQLGAEVFGLQGPDIDAELIMLSARWWRALGIAEHVSLELNSIGSLEARARYRDALTAFLEQHKDKLDEDCQRRMYTNPLRVLDSKNPDVQALLNDAPALGDYLDDESREHFAGLCAYLDAAGIAYTVNQRLVRGLDYYNRTVFEWVTTSLGSQGTVCAGGRYDGLVEQLGGRATPAVGFAMGLERLVLLVQAVNPEFKAQSVVDIYLVASGAGTQTAAMLLAESVRDALPACKLITNYGGGNFKKQFARADKWGARIALVLGENEVAARQVVVKDLRSGEQQTVEQDDLAGHLQALLG
;
A
#
# COMPACT_ATOMS: atom_id res chain seq x y z
N VAL A 1 -7.50 22.68 -34.35
CA VAL A 1 -6.45 22.10 -33.51
C VAL A 1 -7.14 21.09 -32.62
N ALA A 2 -6.73 19.80 -32.70
CA ALA A 2 -7.28 18.74 -31.87
C ALA A 2 -6.99 19.09 -30.39
N LYS A 3 -8.02 19.00 -29.54
CA LYS A 3 -7.87 19.24 -28.10
C LYS A 3 -7.01 18.12 -27.50
N ASN A 4 -5.99 18.45 -26.73
CA ASN A 4 -5.16 17.44 -26.10
C ASN A 4 -6.01 16.55 -25.16
N ILE A 5 -5.88 15.26 -25.32
CA ILE A 5 -6.51 14.27 -24.43
C ILE A 5 -5.72 14.25 -23.12
N GLN A 6 -6.42 14.36 -22.02
CA GLN A 6 -5.85 14.32 -20.67
C GLN A 6 -6.39 13.13 -19.89
N ALA A 7 -5.67 12.72 -18.85
CA ALA A 7 -6.14 11.70 -17.92
C ALA A 7 -7.44 12.10 -17.22
N ILE A 8 -8.22 11.13 -16.80
CA ILE A 8 -9.46 11.36 -16.05
C ILE A 8 -9.11 11.99 -14.68
N ARG A 9 -9.87 12.99 -14.28
CA ARG A 9 -9.67 13.66 -12.99
C ARG A 9 -9.71 12.66 -11.83
N GLY A 10 -8.63 12.58 -11.07
CA GLY A 10 -8.47 11.65 -9.95
C GLY A 10 -7.89 10.28 -10.34
N MET A 11 -7.50 10.11 -11.60
CA MET A 11 -6.70 8.99 -12.09
C MET A 11 -5.40 9.57 -12.64
N ASN A 12 -4.30 9.33 -11.95
CA ASN A 12 -3.04 10.03 -12.17
C ASN A 12 -2.00 9.10 -12.81
N ASP A 13 -1.16 9.68 -13.67
CA ASP A 13 0.07 9.04 -14.11
C ASP A 13 1.16 9.26 -13.04
N TYR A 14 1.98 8.25 -12.80
CA TYR A 14 3.17 8.33 -11.96
C TYR A 14 4.40 8.33 -12.87
N LEU A 15 5.13 9.44 -12.87
CA LEU A 15 6.24 9.64 -13.79
C LEU A 15 7.54 9.02 -13.25
N PRO A 16 8.55 8.75 -14.11
CA PRO A 16 9.80 8.08 -13.72
C PRO A 16 10.51 8.66 -12.51
N GLY A 17 10.46 9.99 -12.30
CA GLY A 17 11.03 10.62 -11.11
C GLY A 17 10.30 10.27 -9.81
N GLU A 18 8.99 10.03 -9.87
CA GLU A 18 8.16 9.66 -8.73
C GLU A 18 8.22 8.15 -8.46
N THR A 19 8.16 7.33 -9.53
CA THR A 19 8.13 5.87 -9.41
C THR A 19 9.38 5.28 -8.76
N ALA A 20 10.52 5.96 -8.78
CA ALA A 20 11.72 5.49 -8.12
C ALA A 20 11.56 5.40 -6.58
N ILE A 21 10.84 6.34 -5.96
CA ILE A 21 10.52 6.25 -4.52
C ILE A 21 9.45 5.19 -4.24
N TRP A 22 8.46 5.06 -5.12
CA TRP A 22 7.46 4.00 -5.04
C TRP A 22 8.10 2.61 -5.02
N GLN A 23 8.99 2.33 -5.97
CA GLN A 23 9.72 1.05 -6.06
C GLN A 23 10.54 0.75 -4.81
N ARG A 24 11.19 1.77 -4.22
CA ARG A 24 11.94 1.61 -2.97
C ARG A 24 11.03 1.27 -1.80
N ILE A 25 9.88 1.96 -1.68
CA ILE A 25 8.87 1.69 -0.65
C ILE A 25 8.31 0.28 -0.84
N GLU A 26 7.83 -0.05 -2.05
CA GLU A 26 7.29 -1.38 -2.35
C GLU A 26 8.31 -2.50 -2.09
N GLY A 27 9.57 -2.27 -2.41
CA GLY A 27 10.66 -3.21 -2.13
C GLY A 27 10.79 -3.49 -0.63
N ALA A 28 10.77 -2.45 0.22
CA ALA A 28 10.81 -2.60 1.67
C ALA A 28 9.57 -3.35 2.20
N LEU A 29 8.39 -3.03 1.68
CA LEU A 29 7.14 -3.72 2.08
C LEU A 29 7.19 -5.21 1.72
N LYS A 30 7.58 -5.56 0.50
CA LYS A 30 7.69 -6.95 0.01
C LYS A 30 8.73 -7.76 0.80
N GLN A 31 9.86 -7.15 1.16
CA GLN A 31 10.88 -7.81 1.97
C GLN A 31 10.35 -8.20 3.35
N VAL A 32 9.57 -7.33 4.00
CA VAL A 32 8.96 -7.65 5.29
C VAL A 32 7.91 -8.75 5.14
N LEU A 33 7.01 -8.68 4.14
CA LEU A 33 6.04 -9.74 3.88
C LEU A 33 6.70 -11.11 3.68
N ALA A 34 7.77 -11.15 2.89
CA ALA A 34 8.54 -12.38 2.67
C ALA A 34 9.12 -12.93 3.97
N SER A 35 9.60 -12.07 4.89
CA SER A 35 10.16 -12.49 6.18
C SER A 35 9.11 -13.06 7.15
N TYR A 36 7.82 -12.79 6.93
CA TYR A 36 6.70 -13.37 7.67
C TYR A 36 6.04 -14.56 6.93
N GLY A 37 6.58 -14.98 5.77
CA GLY A 37 6.08 -16.12 5.00
C GLY A 37 4.80 -15.85 4.21
N TYR A 38 4.49 -14.59 3.90
CA TYR A 38 3.32 -14.24 3.07
C TYR A 38 3.62 -14.48 1.59
N SER A 39 2.66 -15.09 0.88
CA SER A 39 2.73 -15.36 -0.55
C SER A 39 1.91 -14.35 -1.36
N GLU A 40 2.44 -13.90 -2.49
CA GLU A 40 1.71 -13.00 -3.39
C GLU A 40 0.55 -13.72 -4.07
N ILE A 41 -0.63 -13.08 -4.09
CA ILE A 41 -1.76 -13.44 -4.95
C ILE A 41 -2.08 -12.27 -5.87
N ARG A 42 -2.34 -12.54 -7.15
CA ARG A 42 -2.75 -11.52 -8.13
C ARG A 42 -4.19 -11.72 -8.53
N LEU A 43 -4.97 -10.68 -8.36
CA LEU A 43 -6.43 -10.71 -8.48
C LEU A 43 -6.87 -9.90 -9.71
N PRO A 44 -7.96 -10.27 -10.39
CA PRO A 44 -8.56 -9.46 -11.44
C PRO A 44 -8.91 -8.05 -10.95
N ILE A 45 -8.83 -7.09 -11.86
CA ILE A 45 -9.24 -5.70 -11.60
C ILE A 45 -10.77 -5.56 -11.74
N VAL A 46 -11.35 -6.34 -12.64
CA VAL A 46 -12.79 -6.37 -12.91
C VAL A 46 -13.37 -7.64 -12.32
N GLU A 47 -14.43 -7.52 -11.56
CA GLU A 47 -15.16 -8.62 -10.93
C GLU A 47 -16.66 -8.45 -11.17
N GLN A 48 -17.44 -9.50 -10.93
CA GLN A 48 -18.89 -9.41 -10.96
C GLN A 48 -19.39 -8.48 -9.83
N THR A 49 -20.31 -7.58 -10.16
CA THR A 49 -20.86 -6.61 -9.20
C THR A 49 -21.43 -7.25 -7.91
N PRO A 50 -22.12 -8.40 -7.97
CA PRO A 50 -22.64 -9.07 -6.78
C PRO A 50 -21.56 -9.45 -5.76
N LEU A 51 -20.28 -9.66 -6.17
CA LEU A 51 -19.20 -9.93 -5.24
C LEU A 51 -19.07 -8.81 -4.20
N PHE A 52 -18.97 -7.57 -4.67
CA PHE A 52 -18.77 -6.43 -3.79
C PHE A 52 -20.04 -6.06 -3.02
N LYS A 53 -21.23 -6.13 -3.63
CA LYS A 53 -22.49 -5.90 -2.93
C LYS A 53 -22.67 -6.85 -1.76
N ARG A 54 -22.38 -8.14 -1.99
CA ARG A 54 -22.50 -9.17 -0.96
C ARG A 54 -21.42 -9.03 0.12
N ALA A 55 -20.16 -8.77 -0.26
CA ALA A 55 -19.06 -8.68 0.68
C ALA A 55 -19.12 -7.39 1.52
N ILE A 56 -19.22 -6.23 0.88
CA ILE A 56 -19.02 -4.91 1.51
C ILE A 56 -20.28 -4.46 2.28
N GLY A 57 -21.46 -4.87 1.83
CA GLY A 57 -22.75 -4.43 2.34
C GLY A 57 -23.41 -3.38 1.43
N GLU A 58 -24.69 -3.59 1.10
CA GLU A 58 -25.43 -2.77 0.14
C GLU A 58 -25.62 -1.31 0.60
N VAL A 59 -25.60 -1.06 1.91
CA VAL A 59 -25.88 0.24 2.53
C VAL A 59 -24.59 1.01 2.88
N THR A 60 -23.47 0.63 2.27
CA THR A 60 -22.21 1.33 2.47
C THR A 60 -21.98 2.40 1.40
N ASP A 61 -21.28 3.49 1.74
CA ASP A 61 -20.95 4.55 0.77
C ASP A 61 -20.21 4.00 -0.46
N VAL A 62 -19.36 3.00 -0.26
CA VAL A 62 -18.61 2.34 -1.34
C VAL A 62 -19.57 1.73 -2.36
N VAL A 63 -20.56 0.95 -1.92
CA VAL A 63 -21.50 0.26 -2.81
C VAL A 63 -22.53 1.21 -3.39
N GLU A 64 -23.07 2.13 -2.58
CA GLU A 64 -24.12 3.05 -3.02
C GLU A 64 -23.64 4.13 -3.99
N LYS A 65 -22.40 4.64 -3.83
CA LYS A 65 -21.98 5.89 -4.47
C LYS A 65 -20.63 5.84 -5.17
N GLU A 66 -19.74 4.91 -4.80
CA GLU A 66 -18.33 4.98 -5.19
C GLU A 66 -17.89 3.92 -6.20
N MET A 67 -18.64 2.84 -6.39
CA MET A 67 -18.29 1.79 -7.34
C MET A 67 -18.39 2.25 -8.79
N TYR A 68 -17.38 1.91 -9.60
CA TYR A 68 -17.43 2.00 -11.06
C TYR A 68 -18.04 0.71 -11.60
N THR A 69 -19.34 0.75 -11.90
CA THR A 69 -20.10 -0.40 -12.39
C THR A 69 -20.53 -0.16 -13.83
N PHE A 70 -20.45 -1.18 -14.67
CA PHE A 70 -20.84 -1.15 -16.08
C PHE A 70 -21.33 -2.54 -16.52
N GLU A 71 -22.06 -2.59 -17.62
CA GLU A 71 -22.46 -3.83 -18.26
C GLU A 71 -21.42 -4.24 -19.32
N ASP A 72 -21.10 -5.51 -19.39
CA ASP A 72 -20.33 -6.05 -20.49
C ASP A 72 -21.20 -6.24 -21.76
N ARG A 73 -20.59 -6.79 -22.83
CA ARG A 73 -21.32 -7.01 -24.08
C ARG A 73 -22.43 -8.06 -24.00
N ASN A 74 -22.42 -8.90 -22.96
CA ASN A 74 -23.43 -9.93 -22.72
C ASN A 74 -24.53 -9.44 -21.77
N GLY A 75 -24.40 -8.24 -21.20
CA GLY A 75 -25.32 -7.67 -20.22
C GLY A 75 -24.99 -8.04 -18.78
N ASP A 76 -23.83 -8.65 -18.51
CA ASP A 76 -23.40 -8.95 -17.16
C ASP A 76 -22.92 -7.68 -16.44
N SER A 77 -23.36 -7.48 -15.21
CA SER A 77 -22.96 -6.33 -14.40
C SER A 77 -21.58 -6.56 -13.78
N LEU A 78 -20.63 -5.74 -14.20
CA LEU A 78 -19.22 -5.77 -13.79
C LEU A 78 -18.82 -4.52 -13.02
N THR A 79 -17.83 -4.65 -12.14
CA THR A 79 -17.36 -3.56 -11.30
C THR A 79 -15.82 -3.55 -11.28
N LEU A 80 -15.24 -2.36 -11.44
CA LEU A 80 -13.83 -2.14 -11.11
C LEU A 80 -13.66 -2.27 -9.60
N ARG A 81 -12.79 -3.14 -9.13
CA ARG A 81 -12.61 -3.46 -7.71
C ARG A 81 -12.39 -2.21 -6.85
N PRO A 82 -13.24 -1.96 -5.84
CA PRO A 82 -13.06 -0.84 -4.91
C PRO A 82 -12.11 -1.17 -3.74
N GLU A 83 -11.81 -2.46 -3.54
CA GLU A 83 -10.92 -3.03 -2.52
C GLU A 83 -10.48 -4.44 -2.95
N GLY A 84 -9.54 -5.07 -2.23
CA GLY A 84 -8.98 -6.35 -2.64
C GLY A 84 -9.43 -7.56 -1.84
N THR A 85 -9.96 -7.38 -0.62
CA THR A 85 -10.30 -8.48 0.29
C THR A 85 -11.38 -9.40 -0.30
N ALA A 86 -12.46 -8.83 -0.86
CA ALA A 86 -13.52 -9.62 -1.47
C ALA A 86 -13.01 -10.49 -2.63
N GLY A 87 -12.16 -9.93 -3.50
CA GLY A 87 -11.52 -10.66 -4.58
C GLY A 87 -10.58 -11.77 -4.08
N CYS A 88 -9.84 -11.51 -2.99
CA CYS A 88 -8.97 -12.49 -2.36
C CYS A 88 -9.77 -13.68 -1.79
N VAL A 89 -10.86 -13.40 -1.08
CA VAL A 89 -11.77 -14.44 -0.56
C VAL A 89 -12.40 -15.24 -1.68
N ARG A 90 -12.93 -14.58 -2.73
CA ARG A 90 -13.50 -15.26 -3.91
C ARG A 90 -12.47 -16.22 -4.55
N ALA A 91 -11.24 -15.74 -4.76
CA ALA A 91 -10.17 -16.57 -5.33
C ALA A 91 -9.82 -17.74 -4.42
N GLY A 92 -9.76 -17.51 -3.10
CA GLY A 92 -9.50 -18.55 -2.11
C GLY A 92 -10.57 -19.66 -2.13
N ILE A 93 -11.84 -19.29 -2.28
CA ILE A 93 -12.97 -20.24 -2.40
C ILE A 93 -12.89 -20.98 -3.75
N GLU A 94 -12.80 -20.26 -4.85
CA GLU A 94 -12.82 -20.80 -6.23
C GLU A 94 -11.71 -21.81 -6.48
N HIS A 95 -10.52 -21.55 -5.96
CA HIS A 95 -9.35 -22.41 -6.15
C HIS A 95 -9.09 -23.38 -4.99
N GLY A 96 -10.00 -23.49 -4.02
CA GLY A 96 -9.89 -24.40 -2.89
C GLY A 96 -8.73 -24.10 -1.93
N LEU A 97 -8.18 -22.90 -1.93
CA LEU A 97 -7.02 -22.53 -1.11
C LEU A 97 -7.35 -22.47 0.38
N LEU A 98 -8.64 -22.30 0.73
CA LEU A 98 -9.09 -22.14 2.11
C LEU A 98 -9.58 -23.46 2.75
N TYR A 99 -9.53 -24.55 2.00
CA TYR A 99 -10.05 -25.84 2.47
C TYR A 99 -9.06 -26.53 3.41
N ASN A 100 -9.36 -26.52 4.72
CA ASN A 100 -8.52 -27.13 5.77
C ASN A 100 -7.05 -26.69 5.71
N GLN A 101 -6.80 -25.45 5.32
CA GLN A 101 -5.47 -24.88 5.16
C GLN A 101 -5.40 -23.50 5.81
N GLU A 102 -4.26 -23.23 6.41
CA GLU A 102 -3.85 -21.87 6.77
C GLU A 102 -3.27 -21.18 5.53
N GLN A 103 -3.68 -19.94 5.28
CA GLN A 103 -3.16 -19.13 4.19
C GLN A 103 -2.72 -17.76 4.69
N ARG A 104 -1.56 -17.31 4.22
CA ARG A 104 -1.00 -15.96 4.42
C ARG A 104 -0.75 -15.36 3.07
N LEU A 105 -1.67 -14.53 2.61
CA LEU A 105 -1.66 -13.96 1.27
C LEU A 105 -1.47 -12.46 1.32
N TRP A 106 -0.83 -11.90 0.30
CA TRP A 106 -0.77 -10.47 0.08
C TRP A 106 -0.96 -10.14 -1.39
N TYR A 107 -1.50 -8.97 -1.65
CA TYR A 107 -1.69 -8.44 -3.00
C TYR A 107 -1.34 -6.96 -3.04
N VAL A 108 -1.01 -6.47 -4.25
CA VAL A 108 -0.84 -5.05 -4.53
C VAL A 108 -1.43 -4.73 -5.88
N GLY A 109 -2.04 -3.57 -6.01
CA GLY A 109 -2.56 -3.11 -7.30
C GLY A 109 -3.57 -1.98 -7.19
N PRO A 110 -4.07 -1.51 -8.36
CA PRO A 110 -5.02 -0.41 -8.43
C PRO A 110 -6.40 -0.81 -7.91
N MET A 111 -7.02 0.12 -7.19
CA MET A 111 -8.41 0.11 -6.74
C MET A 111 -9.12 1.34 -7.27
N PHE A 112 -10.47 1.29 -7.35
CA PHE A 112 -11.26 2.32 -8.00
C PHE A 112 -12.45 2.72 -7.15
N ARG A 113 -12.55 4.02 -6.79
CA ARG A 113 -13.70 4.59 -6.07
C ARG A 113 -14.01 5.97 -6.61
N HIS A 114 -15.27 6.20 -6.98
CA HIS A 114 -15.72 7.50 -7.48
C HIS A 114 -15.84 8.51 -6.33
N GLU A 115 -14.73 8.90 -5.76
CA GLU A 115 -14.65 9.86 -4.69
C GLU A 115 -14.30 11.26 -5.20
N ARG A 116 -14.51 12.29 -4.34
CA ARG A 116 -14.03 13.63 -4.62
C ARG A 116 -12.51 13.66 -4.49
N PRO A 117 -11.75 13.91 -5.58
CA PRO A 117 -10.29 13.87 -5.53
C PRO A 117 -9.72 14.97 -4.64
N GLN A 118 -8.77 14.59 -3.79
CA GLN A 118 -7.96 15.49 -2.98
C GLN A 118 -6.60 14.83 -2.70
N LYS A 119 -5.65 15.54 -2.09
CA LYS A 119 -4.32 14.99 -1.78
C LYS A 119 -4.45 13.71 -0.95
N GLY A 120 -3.88 12.60 -1.44
CA GLY A 120 -3.97 11.27 -0.79
C GLY A 120 -5.31 10.56 -0.93
N ARG A 121 -6.25 11.06 -1.75
CA ARG A 121 -7.53 10.43 -2.06
C ARG A 121 -7.86 10.61 -3.53
N TYR A 122 -7.78 9.51 -4.28
CA TYR A 122 -7.91 9.50 -5.73
C TYR A 122 -9.01 8.53 -6.16
N ARG A 123 -9.46 8.66 -7.41
CA ARG A 123 -10.45 7.74 -7.99
C ARG A 123 -9.85 6.42 -8.45
N GLN A 124 -8.60 6.45 -8.89
CA GLN A 124 -7.73 5.28 -9.00
C GLN A 124 -6.60 5.46 -7.98
N PHE A 125 -6.40 4.48 -7.14
CA PHE A 125 -5.36 4.46 -6.12
C PHE A 125 -4.84 3.04 -5.93
N HIS A 126 -3.68 2.87 -5.35
CA HIS A 126 -3.08 1.57 -5.13
C HIS A 126 -3.22 1.15 -3.67
N GLN A 127 -3.61 -0.10 -3.47
CA GLN A 127 -3.58 -0.72 -2.16
C GLN A 127 -2.61 -1.89 -2.15
N LEU A 128 -1.89 -2.04 -1.03
CA LEU A 128 -1.30 -3.28 -0.61
C LEU A 128 -2.18 -3.84 0.50
N GLY A 129 -2.62 -5.08 0.36
CA GLY A 129 -3.39 -5.81 1.38
C GLY A 129 -2.68 -7.08 1.79
N ALA A 130 -2.87 -7.50 3.04
CA ALA A 130 -2.44 -8.79 3.57
C ALA A 130 -3.60 -9.45 4.30
N GLU A 131 -3.86 -10.71 3.97
CA GLU A 131 -5.00 -11.49 4.44
C GLU A 131 -4.52 -12.83 4.98
N VAL A 132 -5.02 -13.21 6.16
CA VAL A 132 -4.76 -14.51 6.78
C VAL A 132 -6.05 -15.25 6.96
N PHE A 133 -6.06 -16.53 6.61
CA PHE A 133 -7.22 -17.40 6.70
C PHE A 133 -6.87 -18.65 7.53
N GLY A 134 -7.86 -19.16 8.28
CA GLY A 134 -7.76 -20.42 9.02
C GLY A 134 -7.27 -20.30 10.46
N LEU A 135 -6.94 -19.10 10.96
CA LEU A 135 -6.48 -18.85 12.32
C LEU A 135 -7.47 -18.00 13.13
N GLN A 136 -7.86 -18.50 14.31
CA GLN A 136 -8.90 -17.89 15.15
C GLN A 136 -8.37 -16.97 16.25
N GLY A 137 -7.14 -17.19 16.71
CA GLY A 137 -6.60 -16.55 17.92
C GLY A 137 -6.28 -15.08 17.75
N PRO A 138 -6.14 -14.32 18.85
CA PRO A 138 -5.67 -12.93 18.83
C PRO A 138 -4.18 -12.81 18.50
N ASP A 139 -3.43 -13.90 18.52
CA ASP A 139 -2.02 -14.00 18.18
C ASP A 139 -1.75 -13.60 16.71
N ILE A 140 -2.58 -14.08 15.79
CA ILE A 140 -2.45 -13.71 14.37
C ILE A 140 -2.88 -12.26 14.12
N ASP A 141 -3.85 -11.73 14.87
CA ASP A 141 -4.21 -10.32 14.81
C ASP A 141 -3.01 -9.45 15.25
N ALA A 142 -2.34 -9.86 16.33
CA ALA A 142 -1.13 -9.21 16.81
C ALA A 142 0.02 -9.30 15.79
N GLU A 143 0.22 -10.47 15.15
CA GLU A 143 1.26 -10.63 14.12
C GLU A 143 1.08 -9.65 12.96
N LEU A 144 -0.15 -9.46 12.45
CA LEU A 144 -0.44 -8.49 11.40
C LEU A 144 -0.10 -7.05 11.81
N ILE A 145 -0.40 -6.68 13.06
CA ILE A 145 -0.05 -5.37 13.61
C ILE A 145 1.47 -5.25 13.77
N MET A 146 2.17 -6.28 14.26
CA MET A 146 3.62 -6.31 14.38
C MET A 146 4.30 -6.20 13.01
N LEU A 147 3.77 -6.87 12.00
CA LEU A 147 4.24 -6.78 10.61
C LEU A 147 4.15 -5.34 10.10
N SER A 148 3.01 -4.68 10.28
CA SER A 148 2.84 -3.27 9.88
C SER A 148 3.74 -2.33 10.69
N ALA A 149 3.91 -2.54 12.00
CA ALA A 149 4.85 -1.78 12.82
C ALA A 149 6.31 -1.92 12.33
N ARG A 150 6.68 -3.10 11.79
CA ARG A 150 7.99 -3.31 11.18
C ARG A 150 8.17 -2.49 9.90
N TRP A 151 7.12 -2.32 9.09
CA TRP A 151 7.14 -1.43 7.94
C TRP A 151 7.44 0.02 8.34
N TRP A 152 6.78 0.51 9.39
CA TRP A 152 6.99 1.89 9.85
C TRP A 152 8.45 2.13 10.27
N ARG A 153 9.07 1.17 10.94
CA ARG A 153 10.51 1.24 11.27
C ARG A 153 11.39 1.19 10.02
N ALA A 154 11.11 0.26 9.10
CA ALA A 154 11.90 0.12 7.86
C ALA A 154 11.82 1.36 6.95
N LEU A 155 10.70 2.08 7.00
CA LEU A 155 10.49 3.32 6.25
C LEU A 155 10.92 4.58 7.03
N GLY A 156 11.32 4.45 8.29
CA GLY A 156 11.73 5.57 9.15
C GLY A 156 10.59 6.52 9.50
N ILE A 157 9.36 6.01 9.64
CA ILE A 157 8.16 6.81 9.95
C ILE A 157 7.45 6.37 11.24
N ALA A 158 8.06 5.51 12.05
CA ALA A 158 7.43 4.92 13.24
C ALA A 158 6.90 5.98 14.23
N GLU A 159 7.63 7.08 14.43
CA GLU A 159 7.25 8.18 15.34
C GLU A 159 6.14 9.09 14.78
N HIS A 160 5.72 8.87 13.53
CA HIS A 160 4.72 9.68 12.83
C HIS A 160 3.39 8.96 12.62
N VAL A 161 3.26 7.75 13.15
CA VAL A 161 2.05 6.94 13.10
C VAL A 161 1.67 6.44 14.48
N SER A 162 0.39 6.40 14.77
CA SER A 162 -0.17 5.90 16.03
C SER A 162 -1.16 4.77 15.74
N LEU A 163 -1.17 3.76 16.58
CA LEU A 163 -2.11 2.65 16.50
C LEU A 163 -3.37 2.90 17.30
N GLU A 164 -4.51 2.83 16.68
CA GLU A 164 -5.82 2.78 17.33
C GLU A 164 -6.42 1.39 17.20
N LEU A 165 -6.96 0.87 18.28
CA LEU A 165 -7.58 -0.46 18.38
C LEU A 165 -9.01 -0.35 18.89
N ASN A 166 -9.87 -1.26 18.47
CA ASN A 166 -11.15 -1.52 19.09
C ASN A 166 -11.57 -3.00 18.87
N SER A 167 -12.52 -3.46 19.66
CA SER A 167 -13.29 -4.66 19.37
C SER A 167 -14.73 -4.28 19.08
N ILE A 168 -15.25 -4.68 17.94
CA ILE A 168 -16.67 -4.48 17.59
C ILE A 168 -17.55 -5.68 17.95
N GLY A 169 -16.98 -6.67 18.62
CA GLY A 169 -17.66 -7.84 19.12
C GLY A 169 -18.11 -8.84 18.06
N SER A 170 -18.85 -9.85 18.49
CA SER A 170 -19.57 -10.76 17.60
C SER A 170 -20.73 -10.06 16.89
N LEU A 171 -21.34 -10.73 15.90
CA LEU A 171 -22.54 -10.22 15.23
C LEU A 171 -23.70 -9.97 16.20
N GLU A 172 -23.87 -10.85 17.20
CA GLU A 172 -24.91 -10.72 18.23
C GLU A 172 -24.63 -9.55 19.19
N ALA A 173 -23.39 -9.43 19.68
CA ALA A 173 -22.98 -8.32 20.51
C ALA A 173 -23.16 -6.98 19.79
N ARG A 174 -22.75 -6.93 18.53
CA ARG A 174 -22.93 -5.75 17.67
C ARG A 174 -24.40 -5.41 17.41
N ALA A 175 -25.28 -6.42 17.28
CA ALA A 175 -26.71 -6.18 17.13
C ALA A 175 -27.30 -5.52 18.39
N ARG A 176 -26.98 -6.05 19.57
CA ARG A 176 -27.42 -5.43 20.86
C ARG A 176 -26.92 -3.98 21.02
N TYR A 177 -25.66 -3.75 20.69
CA TYR A 177 -25.10 -2.39 20.72
C TYR A 177 -25.77 -1.45 19.72
N ARG A 178 -26.02 -1.93 18.50
CA ARG A 178 -26.72 -1.16 17.47
C ARG A 178 -28.09 -0.71 17.93
N ASP A 179 -28.85 -1.58 18.59
CA ASP A 179 -30.17 -1.27 19.09
C ASP A 179 -30.11 -0.19 20.21
N ALA A 180 -29.15 -0.33 21.13
CA ALA A 180 -28.93 0.67 22.18
C ALA A 180 -28.46 2.02 21.61
N LEU A 181 -27.55 2.01 20.65
CA LEU A 181 -27.08 3.23 19.98
C LEU A 181 -28.22 3.90 19.20
N THR A 182 -29.04 3.15 18.50
CA THR A 182 -30.19 3.70 17.76
C THR A 182 -31.18 4.35 18.72
N ALA A 183 -31.51 3.70 19.86
CA ALA A 183 -32.39 4.27 20.87
C ALA A 183 -31.82 5.58 21.47
N PHE A 184 -30.51 5.63 21.70
CA PHE A 184 -29.85 6.87 22.15
C PHE A 184 -29.93 7.99 21.10
N LEU A 185 -29.65 7.67 19.83
CA LEU A 185 -29.68 8.63 18.73
C LEU A 185 -31.10 9.15 18.47
N GLU A 186 -32.13 8.32 18.61
CA GLU A 186 -33.54 8.74 18.49
C GLU A 186 -33.93 9.79 19.54
N GLN A 187 -33.47 9.63 20.78
CA GLN A 187 -33.71 10.61 21.84
C GLN A 187 -33.05 11.98 21.58
N HIS A 188 -32.04 12.00 20.69
CA HIS A 188 -31.27 13.20 20.37
C HIS A 188 -31.32 13.57 18.88
N LYS A 189 -32.36 13.12 18.18
CA LYS A 189 -32.50 13.27 16.73
C LYS A 189 -32.41 14.71 16.24
N ASP A 190 -32.90 15.64 17.01
CA ASP A 190 -32.86 17.09 16.76
C ASP A 190 -31.43 17.68 16.78
N LYS A 191 -30.47 17.00 17.40
CA LYS A 191 -29.07 17.38 17.44
C LYS A 191 -28.20 16.74 16.33
N LEU A 192 -28.79 15.86 15.53
CA LEU A 192 -28.12 15.16 14.45
C LEU A 192 -28.29 15.93 13.13
N ASP A 193 -27.22 15.97 12.31
CA ASP A 193 -27.34 16.42 10.93
C ASP A 193 -28.13 15.43 10.07
N GLU A 194 -28.57 15.86 8.88
CA GLU A 194 -29.42 15.06 7.98
C GLU A 194 -28.79 13.69 7.62
N ASP A 195 -27.46 13.65 7.43
CA ASP A 195 -26.76 12.41 7.09
C ASP A 195 -26.75 11.43 8.27
N CYS A 196 -26.50 11.91 9.47
CA CYS A 196 -26.57 11.12 10.71
C CYS A 196 -28.00 10.65 11.01
N GLN A 197 -29.04 11.50 10.77
CA GLN A 197 -30.44 11.11 10.92
C GLN A 197 -30.84 9.99 9.95
N ARG A 198 -30.32 9.99 8.74
CA ARG A 198 -30.52 8.90 7.78
C ARG A 198 -29.78 7.64 8.22
N ARG A 199 -28.50 7.76 8.62
CA ARG A 199 -27.62 6.65 9.00
C ARG A 199 -28.08 5.95 10.28
N MET A 200 -28.69 6.65 11.22
CA MET A 200 -29.12 6.05 12.49
C MET A 200 -30.10 4.86 12.30
N TYR A 201 -30.84 4.81 11.20
CA TYR A 201 -31.76 3.71 10.89
C TYR A 201 -31.15 2.66 9.94
N THR A 202 -30.26 3.07 9.04
CA THR A 202 -29.70 2.18 8.01
C THR A 202 -28.39 1.52 8.48
N ASN A 203 -27.50 2.30 9.11
CA ASN A 203 -26.23 1.82 9.65
C ASN A 203 -25.76 2.72 10.80
N PRO A 204 -26.34 2.60 12.02
CA PRO A 204 -26.09 3.50 13.14
C PRO A 204 -24.63 3.54 13.59
N LEU A 205 -23.87 2.46 13.40
CA LEU A 205 -22.43 2.44 13.71
C LEU A 205 -21.65 3.49 12.90
N ARG A 206 -22.12 3.86 11.71
CA ARG A 206 -21.50 4.90 10.89
C ARG A 206 -21.66 6.31 11.44
N VAL A 207 -22.60 6.51 12.37
CA VAL A 207 -22.72 7.79 13.07
C VAL A 207 -21.54 8.04 14.01
N LEU A 208 -20.92 6.98 14.55
CA LEU A 208 -19.72 7.07 15.39
C LEU A 208 -18.53 7.71 14.68
N ASP A 209 -18.44 7.57 13.36
CA ASP A 209 -17.40 8.16 12.52
C ASP A 209 -17.77 9.55 11.95
N SER A 210 -18.83 10.19 12.45
CA SER A 210 -19.22 11.53 12.01
C SER A 210 -18.08 12.52 12.25
N LYS A 211 -17.86 13.44 11.30
CA LYS A 211 -16.89 14.54 11.41
C LYS A 211 -17.55 15.84 11.93
N ASN A 212 -18.84 15.82 12.17
CA ASN A 212 -19.57 16.97 12.70
C ASN A 212 -19.23 17.14 14.20
N PRO A 213 -18.68 18.33 14.63
CA PRO A 213 -18.29 18.56 16.01
C PRO A 213 -19.43 18.40 17.02
N ASP A 214 -20.67 18.82 16.66
CA ASP A 214 -21.82 18.73 17.53
C ASP A 214 -22.26 17.26 17.75
N VAL A 215 -22.22 16.46 16.69
CA VAL A 215 -22.46 15.02 16.78
C VAL A 215 -21.36 14.34 17.58
N GLN A 216 -20.11 14.71 17.38
CA GLN A 216 -18.98 14.19 18.16
C GLN A 216 -19.12 14.50 19.67
N ALA A 217 -19.58 15.71 20.01
CA ALA A 217 -19.85 16.07 21.40
C ALA A 217 -21.00 15.24 22.00
N LEU A 218 -22.08 15.05 21.25
CA LEU A 218 -23.20 14.20 21.64
C LEU A 218 -22.78 12.75 21.90
N LEU A 219 -21.94 12.20 21.05
CA LEU A 219 -21.44 10.82 21.17
C LEU A 219 -20.57 10.55 22.41
N ASN A 220 -20.16 11.58 23.17
CA ASN A 220 -19.50 11.37 24.47
C ASN A 220 -20.41 10.72 25.52
N ASP A 221 -21.71 10.96 25.39
CA ASP A 221 -22.75 10.40 26.27
C ASP A 221 -23.40 9.14 25.70
N ALA A 222 -22.99 8.69 24.52
CA ALA A 222 -23.54 7.49 23.88
C ALA A 222 -23.08 6.20 24.59
N PRO A 223 -23.87 5.12 24.50
CA PRO A 223 -23.46 3.81 25.01
C PRO A 223 -22.07 3.42 24.42
N ALA A 224 -21.18 2.89 25.26
CA ALA A 224 -19.88 2.42 24.82
C ALA A 224 -20.00 1.00 24.27
N LEU A 225 -19.40 0.73 23.10
CA LEU A 225 -19.44 -0.58 22.45
C LEU A 225 -18.82 -1.67 23.34
N GLY A 226 -17.79 -1.32 24.12
CA GLY A 226 -17.11 -2.22 25.05
C GLY A 226 -18.04 -2.86 26.10
N ASP A 227 -19.11 -2.18 26.50
CA ASP A 227 -20.07 -2.68 27.49
C ASP A 227 -20.98 -3.80 26.94
N TYR A 228 -21.07 -3.91 25.62
CA TYR A 228 -21.91 -4.88 24.90
C TYR A 228 -21.15 -6.10 24.39
N LEU A 229 -19.84 -6.14 24.56
CA LEU A 229 -19.03 -7.28 24.11
C LEU A 229 -19.43 -8.56 24.87
N ASP A 230 -19.49 -9.67 24.14
CA ASP A 230 -19.54 -11.00 24.74
C ASP A 230 -18.19 -11.40 25.36
N ASP A 231 -18.19 -12.42 26.20
CA ASP A 231 -17.01 -12.85 26.94
C ASP A 231 -15.88 -13.28 26.01
N GLU A 232 -16.21 -14.02 24.93
CA GLU A 232 -15.22 -14.47 23.94
C GLU A 232 -14.55 -13.29 23.23
N SER A 233 -15.32 -12.25 22.86
CA SER A 233 -14.76 -11.04 22.26
C SER A 233 -13.93 -10.22 23.24
N ARG A 234 -14.28 -10.20 24.52
CA ARG A 234 -13.47 -9.57 25.59
C ARG A 234 -12.15 -10.29 25.78
N GLU A 235 -12.17 -11.62 25.89
CA GLU A 235 -10.98 -12.45 26.05
C GLU A 235 -10.05 -12.32 24.84
N HIS A 236 -10.61 -12.35 23.62
CA HIS A 236 -9.85 -12.17 22.39
C HIS A 236 -9.16 -10.80 22.35
N PHE A 237 -9.88 -9.74 22.69
CA PHE A 237 -9.31 -8.38 22.71
C PHE A 237 -8.26 -8.20 23.80
N ALA A 238 -8.48 -8.75 24.99
CA ALA A 238 -7.49 -8.76 26.07
C ALA A 238 -6.23 -9.52 25.67
N GLY A 239 -6.36 -10.66 24.99
CA GLY A 239 -5.24 -11.42 24.44
C GLY A 239 -4.43 -10.64 23.42
N LEU A 240 -5.11 -9.95 22.49
CA LEU A 240 -4.46 -9.07 21.53
C LEU A 240 -3.65 -7.96 22.23
N CYS A 241 -4.26 -7.27 23.19
CA CYS A 241 -3.57 -6.23 23.96
C CYS A 241 -2.33 -6.78 24.68
N ALA A 242 -2.43 -7.95 25.32
CA ALA A 242 -1.31 -8.58 26.00
C ALA A 242 -0.14 -8.90 25.05
N TYR A 243 -0.41 -9.38 23.83
CA TYR A 243 0.63 -9.60 22.82
C TYR A 243 1.31 -8.31 22.37
N LEU A 244 0.54 -7.23 22.16
CA LEU A 244 1.09 -5.95 21.76
C LEU A 244 1.91 -5.32 22.87
N ASP A 245 1.46 -5.41 24.14
CA ASP A 245 2.18 -4.94 25.32
C ASP A 245 3.53 -5.68 25.46
N ALA A 246 3.52 -7.01 25.29
CA ALA A 246 4.73 -7.83 25.33
C ALA A 246 5.70 -7.48 24.18
N ALA A 247 5.17 -7.07 23.03
CA ALA A 247 5.97 -6.62 21.88
C ALA A 247 6.43 -5.15 21.99
N GLY A 248 6.00 -4.41 22.99
CA GLY A 248 6.32 -2.99 23.18
C GLY A 248 5.70 -2.08 22.11
N ILE A 249 4.55 -2.48 21.56
CA ILE A 249 3.81 -1.68 20.58
C ILE A 249 2.76 -0.86 21.31
N ALA A 250 2.95 0.46 21.31
CA ALA A 250 1.99 1.39 21.90
C ALA A 250 0.72 1.49 21.05
N TYR A 251 -0.43 1.55 21.72
CA TYR A 251 -1.74 1.69 21.08
C TYR A 251 -2.69 2.52 21.95
N THR A 252 -3.76 3.00 21.32
CA THR A 252 -4.90 3.63 22.00
C THR A 252 -6.15 2.83 21.73
N VAL A 253 -6.91 2.50 22.76
CA VAL A 253 -8.24 1.90 22.59
C VAL A 253 -9.24 3.02 22.26
N ASN A 254 -9.75 2.97 21.01
CA ASN A 254 -10.73 3.95 20.54
C ASN A 254 -12.11 3.27 20.43
N GLN A 255 -12.97 3.47 21.43
CA GLN A 255 -14.32 2.87 21.49
C GLN A 255 -15.25 3.27 20.32
N ARG A 256 -14.89 4.31 19.56
CA ARG A 256 -15.63 4.77 18.38
C ARG A 256 -15.06 4.29 17.07
N LEU A 257 -13.93 3.58 17.11
CA LEU A 257 -13.31 3.04 15.92
C LEU A 257 -14.21 1.94 15.34
N VAL A 258 -14.80 2.24 14.20
CA VAL A 258 -15.57 1.32 13.35
C VAL A 258 -15.03 1.36 11.94
N ARG A 259 -15.34 0.37 11.12
CA ARG A 259 -14.84 0.28 9.75
C ARG A 259 -15.91 0.64 8.73
N GLY A 260 -15.47 1.13 7.57
CA GLY A 260 -16.33 1.52 6.45
C GLY A 260 -16.97 0.37 5.67
N LEU A 261 -16.65 -0.87 6.01
CA LEU A 261 -17.11 -2.10 5.37
C LEU A 261 -17.77 -2.99 6.43
N ASP A 262 -18.89 -3.61 6.09
CA ASP A 262 -19.75 -4.26 7.09
C ASP A 262 -19.31 -5.66 7.49
N TYR A 263 -18.34 -6.25 6.81
CA TYR A 263 -17.88 -7.63 7.05
C TYR A 263 -17.05 -7.82 8.33
N TYR A 264 -16.56 -6.75 8.95
CA TYR A 264 -15.73 -6.86 10.14
C TYR A 264 -16.46 -7.37 11.36
N ASN A 265 -15.73 -8.11 12.20
CA ASN A 265 -16.13 -8.55 13.54
C ASN A 265 -14.93 -8.55 14.48
N ARG A 266 -15.16 -8.54 15.79
CA ARG A 266 -14.11 -8.56 16.83
C ARG A 266 -13.07 -7.46 16.61
N THR A 267 -11.82 -7.80 16.37
CA THR A 267 -10.70 -6.85 16.23
C THR A 267 -10.85 -5.93 15.04
N VAL A 268 -10.73 -4.63 15.26
CA VAL A 268 -10.50 -3.61 14.24
C VAL A 268 -9.35 -2.71 14.66
N PHE A 269 -8.55 -2.26 13.70
CA PHE A 269 -7.42 -1.38 13.97
C PHE A 269 -7.16 -0.40 12.84
N GLU A 270 -6.54 0.73 13.20
CA GLU A 270 -6.05 1.73 12.26
C GLU A 270 -4.68 2.25 12.70
N TRP A 271 -3.77 2.39 11.74
CA TRP A 271 -2.60 3.23 11.88
C TRP A 271 -2.92 4.61 11.34
N VAL A 272 -2.85 5.60 12.20
CA VAL A 272 -3.22 6.98 11.88
C VAL A 272 -2.03 7.92 12.02
N THR A 273 -2.06 9.02 11.25
CA THR A 273 -1.05 10.08 11.30
C THR A 273 -1.71 11.46 11.31
N THR A 274 -1.10 12.40 11.97
CA THR A 274 -1.48 13.82 11.93
C THR A 274 -0.76 14.59 10.81
N SER A 275 0.27 13.99 10.20
CA SER A 275 1.12 14.64 9.19
C SER A 275 0.46 14.82 7.82
N LEU A 276 -0.70 14.20 7.58
CA LEU A 276 -1.46 14.28 6.32
C LEU A 276 -2.82 15.00 6.46
N GLY A 277 -3.01 15.78 7.51
CA GLY A 277 -4.26 16.51 7.76
C GLY A 277 -5.46 15.57 7.93
N SER A 278 -6.57 15.85 7.24
CA SER A 278 -7.82 15.07 7.36
C SER A 278 -7.75 13.65 6.81
N GLN A 279 -6.66 13.27 6.12
CA GLN A 279 -6.45 11.94 5.54
C GLN A 279 -5.51 11.09 6.41
N GLY A 280 -5.79 11.05 7.72
CA GLY A 280 -4.92 10.48 8.74
C GLY A 280 -4.72 8.97 8.67
N THR A 281 -5.70 8.18 8.18
CA THR A 281 -5.58 6.71 8.14
C THR A 281 -4.60 6.26 7.06
N VAL A 282 -3.51 5.61 7.45
CA VAL A 282 -2.46 5.09 6.57
C VAL A 282 -2.70 3.61 6.24
N CYS A 283 -3.00 2.80 7.27
CA CYS A 283 -3.24 1.37 7.17
C CYS A 283 -4.39 1.02 8.11
N ALA A 284 -5.27 0.12 7.68
CA ALA A 284 -6.43 -0.24 8.46
C ALA A 284 -6.92 -1.64 8.16
N GLY A 285 -7.40 -2.33 9.18
CA GLY A 285 -7.84 -3.70 9.05
C GLY A 285 -8.63 -4.21 10.24
N GLY A 286 -8.74 -5.52 10.31
CA GLY A 286 -9.44 -6.22 11.37
C GLY A 286 -9.84 -7.63 10.97
N ARG A 287 -10.59 -8.28 11.84
CA ARG A 287 -11.11 -9.64 11.68
C ARG A 287 -12.44 -9.63 10.93
N TYR A 288 -12.64 -10.64 10.08
CA TYR A 288 -13.85 -10.79 9.25
C TYR A 288 -14.22 -12.28 9.05
N ASP A 289 -14.39 -12.99 10.14
CA ASP A 289 -14.61 -14.46 10.18
C ASP A 289 -15.82 -14.95 9.39
N GLY A 290 -16.85 -14.09 9.21
CA GLY A 290 -18.08 -14.45 8.48
C GLY A 290 -18.00 -14.28 6.97
N LEU A 291 -16.97 -13.60 6.43
CA LEU A 291 -16.97 -13.20 5.02
C LEU A 291 -16.85 -14.39 4.06
N VAL A 292 -16.04 -15.40 4.40
CA VAL A 292 -15.84 -16.58 3.55
C VAL A 292 -17.18 -17.33 3.38
N GLU A 293 -17.93 -17.53 4.46
CA GLU A 293 -19.25 -18.17 4.43
C GLU A 293 -20.28 -17.30 3.69
N GLN A 294 -20.27 -15.99 3.90
CA GLN A 294 -21.14 -15.03 3.21
C GLN A 294 -20.96 -15.06 1.69
N LEU A 295 -19.75 -15.35 1.22
CA LEU A 295 -19.43 -15.50 -0.19
C LEU A 295 -19.60 -16.93 -0.74
N GLY A 296 -20.13 -17.85 0.07
CA GLY A 296 -20.48 -19.21 -0.34
C GLY A 296 -19.40 -20.25 -0.09
N GLY A 297 -18.35 -19.90 0.66
CA GLY A 297 -17.33 -20.84 1.14
C GLY A 297 -17.73 -21.49 2.45
N ARG A 298 -16.83 -22.31 3.03
CA ARG A 298 -16.99 -22.82 4.40
C ARG A 298 -16.63 -21.73 5.40
N ALA A 299 -17.27 -21.73 6.56
CA ALA A 299 -16.90 -20.88 7.67
C ALA A 299 -15.37 -21.00 7.94
N THR A 300 -14.65 -19.91 7.75
CA THR A 300 -13.18 -19.86 7.85
C THR A 300 -12.81 -18.56 8.55
N PRO A 301 -12.14 -18.63 9.70
CA PRO A 301 -11.64 -17.42 10.36
C PRO A 301 -10.72 -16.64 9.45
N ALA A 302 -10.86 -15.32 9.47
CA ALA A 302 -10.05 -14.47 8.61
C ALA A 302 -9.76 -13.11 9.27
N VAL A 303 -8.56 -12.61 9.04
CA VAL A 303 -8.10 -11.31 9.49
C VAL A 303 -7.15 -10.72 8.46
N GLY A 304 -7.23 -9.42 8.25
CA GLY A 304 -6.36 -8.76 7.27
C GLY A 304 -6.38 -7.25 7.38
N PHE A 305 -5.61 -6.61 6.54
CA PHE A 305 -5.59 -5.16 6.43
C PHE A 305 -5.29 -4.71 5.00
N ALA A 306 -5.63 -3.46 4.73
CA ALA A 306 -5.21 -2.79 3.51
C ALA A 306 -4.58 -1.43 3.81
N MET A 307 -3.63 -1.04 2.98
CA MET A 307 -2.87 0.19 3.08
C MET A 307 -2.87 0.91 1.73
N GLY A 308 -3.21 2.21 1.74
CA GLY A 308 -3.14 3.06 0.55
C GLY A 308 -1.70 3.51 0.29
N LEU A 309 -1.13 3.11 -0.86
CA LEU A 309 0.26 3.40 -1.17
C LEU A 309 0.50 4.88 -1.44
N GLU A 310 -0.44 5.60 -2.04
CA GLU A 310 -0.33 7.05 -2.26
C GLU A 310 -0.17 7.81 -0.94
N ARG A 311 -0.95 7.44 0.08
CA ARG A 311 -0.83 8.04 1.42
C ARG A 311 0.49 7.71 2.07
N LEU A 312 0.93 6.46 1.95
CA LEU A 312 2.22 6.02 2.48
C LEU A 312 3.37 6.78 1.84
N VAL A 313 3.39 6.90 0.51
CA VAL A 313 4.42 7.66 -0.23
C VAL A 313 4.42 9.12 0.23
N LEU A 314 3.25 9.76 0.31
CA LEU A 314 3.13 11.13 0.79
C LEU A 314 3.64 11.30 2.21
N LEU A 315 3.34 10.36 3.11
CA LEU A 315 3.80 10.39 4.50
C LEU A 315 5.33 10.25 4.56
N VAL A 316 5.90 9.24 3.89
CA VAL A 316 7.35 9.02 3.85
C VAL A 316 8.07 10.27 3.33
N GLN A 317 7.60 10.87 2.24
CA GLN A 317 8.19 12.08 1.67
C GLN A 317 8.09 13.29 2.61
N ALA A 318 7.01 13.38 3.38
CA ALA A 318 6.79 14.51 4.29
C ALA A 318 7.68 14.45 5.55
N VAL A 319 7.93 13.24 6.09
CA VAL A 319 8.54 13.10 7.42
C VAL A 319 9.92 12.45 7.40
N ASN A 320 10.30 11.78 6.31
CA ASN A 320 11.61 11.16 6.16
C ASN A 320 12.31 11.62 4.86
N PRO A 321 12.86 12.84 4.83
CA PRO A 321 13.53 13.38 3.63
C PRO A 321 14.81 12.59 3.22
N GLU A 322 15.37 11.79 4.14
CA GLU A 322 16.51 10.92 3.83
C GLU A 322 16.10 9.64 3.08
N PHE A 323 14.81 9.29 3.09
CA PHE A 323 14.29 8.19 2.28
C PHE A 323 14.11 8.63 0.82
N LYS A 324 15.27 8.82 0.14
CA LYS A 324 15.32 9.30 -1.25
C LYS A 324 15.14 8.14 -2.23
N ALA A 325 14.72 8.47 -3.44
CA ALA A 325 14.79 7.53 -4.55
C ALA A 325 16.26 7.06 -4.76
N GLN A 326 16.43 5.79 -5.07
CA GLN A 326 17.74 5.31 -5.51
C GLN A 326 18.09 5.99 -6.84
N SER A 327 19.39 6.19 -7.10
CA SER A 327 19.86 6.67 -8.39
C SER A 327 19.26 5.84 -9.53
N VAL A 328 18.78 6.52 -10.56
CA VAL A 328 18.26 5.85 -11.76
C VAL A 328 19.39 5.24 -12.56
N VAL A 329 20.59 5.82 -12.46
CA VAL A 329 21.77 5.42 -13.21
C VAL A 329 23.00 5.50 -12.30
N ASP A 330 23.75 4.42 -12.21
CA ASP A 330 25.02 4.38 -11.49
C ASP A 330 26.16 4.78 -12.41
N ILE A 331 26.17 4.27 -13.64
CA ILE A 331 27.21 4.43 -14.62
C ILE A 331 26.65 4.98 -15.93
N TYR A 332 27.34 5.97 -16.49
CA TYR A 332 27.11 6.45 -17.84
C TYR A 332 28.36 6.23 -18.70
N LEU A 333 28.24 5.44 -19.78
CA LEU A 333 29.35 5.14 -20.67
C LEU A 333 29.36 6.15 -21.83
N VAL A 334 30.44 6.92 -21.94
CA VAL A 334 30.69 7.88 -23.02
C VAL A 334 31.72 7.32 -23.99
N ALA A 335 31.48 7.48 -25.28
CA ALA A 335 32.37 6.99 -26.34
C ALA A 335 32.47 8.02 -27.47
N SER A 336 33.70 8.28 -27.93
CA SER A 336 33.92 9.23 -29.02
C SER A 336 35.12 8.81 -29.86
N GLY A 337 34.93 8.76 -31.17
CA GLY A 337 35.93 8.33 -32.18
C GLY A 337 35.40 7.18 -33.03
N ALA A 338 36.18 6.87 -34.06
CA ALA A 338 35.81 5.80 -34.98
C ALA A 338 35.89 4.42 -34.28
N GLY A 339 34.87 3.58 -34.48
CA GLY A 339 34.81 2.22 -33.92
C GLY A 339 34.52 2.14 -32.41
N THR A 340 34.54 3.28 -31.67
CA THR A 340 34.37 3.27 -30.21
C THR A 340 32.97 2.88 -29.79
N GLN A 341 31.95 3.11 -30.63
CA GLN A 341 30.56 2.79 -30.29
C GLN A 341 30.32 1.30 -30.12
N THR A 342 30.86 0.47 -31.01
CA THR A 342 30.77 -0.99 -30.90
C THR A 342 31.48 -1.50 -29.67
N ALA A 343 32.70 -1.00 -29.40
CA ALA A 343 33.47 -1.34 -28.19
C ALA A 343 32.73 -0.94 -26.90
N ALA A 344 32.09 0.24 -26.90
CA ALA A 344 31.25 0.70 -25.78
C ALA A 344 30.04 -0.21 -25.53
N MET A 345 29.37 -0.65 -26.58
CA MET A 345 28.24 -1.58 -26.45
C MET A 345 28.67 -2.92 -25.84
N LEU A 346 29.78 -3.50 -26.34
CA LEU A 346 30.29 -4.77 -25.83
C LEU A 346 30.79 -4.64 -24.37
N LEU A 347 31.48 -3.55 -24.04
CA LEU A 347 31.92 -3.29 -22.69
C LEU A 347 30.75 -3.11 -21.73
N ALA A 348 29.69 -2.42 -22.16
CA ALA A 348 28.50 -2.24 -21.35
C ALA A 348 27.81 -3.59 -21.05
N GLU A 349 27.75 -4.51 -22.01
CA GLU A 349 27.20 -5.85 -21.78
C GLU A 349 28.08 -6.65 -20.81
N SER A 350 29.40 -6.62 -20.96
CA SER A 350 30.29 -7.31 -20.03
C SER A 350 30.17 -6.79 -18.59
N VAL A 351 29.95 -5.47 -18.41
CA VAL A 351 29.67 -4.89 -17.08
C VAL A 351 28.31 -5.36 -16.54
N ARG A 352 27.27 -5.42 -17.38
CA ARG A 352 25.94 -5.92 -16.96
C ARG A 352 25.98 -7.39 -16.56
N ASP A 353 26.74 -8.21 -17.28
CA ASP A 353 26.93 -9.63 -16.95
C ASP A 353 27.64 -9.80 -15.61
N ALA A 354 28.70 -9.01 -15.37
CA ALA A 354 29.46 -9.08 -14.14
C ALA A 354 28.79 -8.42 -12.93
N LEU A 355 28.02 -7.36 -13.15
CA LEU A 355 27.37 -6.53 -12.12
C LEU A 355 25.89 -6.31 -12.44
N PRO A 356 25.03 -7.36 -12.34
CA PRO A 356 23.64 -7.29 -12.79
C PRO A 356 22.75 -6.31 -12.02
N ALA A 357 23.18 -5.89 -10.82
CA ALA A 357 22.49 -4.88 -10.03
C ALA A 357 22.86 -3.42 -10.44
N CYS A 358 23.93 -3.25 -11.22
CA CYS A 358 24.43 -1.95 -11.65
C CYS A 358 23.59 -1.39 -12.80
N LYS A 359 23.16 -0.14 -12.66
CA LYS A 359 22.36 0.56 -13.67
C LYS A 359 23.28 1.35 -14.59
N LEU A 360 23.60 0.79 -15.76
CA LEU A 360 24.49 1.39 -16.75
C LEU A 360 23.71 1.86 -17.98
N ILE A 361 23.93 3.11 -18.38
CA ILE A 361 23.48 3.67 -19.66
C ILE A 361 24.67 3.89 -20.59
N THR A 362 24.59 3.42 -21.81
CA THR A 362 25.53 3.74 -22.88
C THR A 362 25.04 4.95 -23.67
N ASN A 363 25.94 5.90 -23.98
CA ASN A 363 25.59 7.03 -24.81
C ASN A 363 25.32 6.58 -26.25
N TYR A 364 24.15 6.91 -26.77
CA TYR A 364 23.78 6.72 -28.17
C TYR A 364 23.53 8.07 -28.85
N GLY A 365 23.57 8.10 -30.19
CA GLY A 365 23.36 9.30 -30.98
C GLY A 365 24.55 10.24 -31.04
N GLY A 366 25.75 9.74 -30.71
CA GLY A 366 27.01 10.48 -30.88
C GLY A 366 27.13 11.73 -29.99
N GLY A 367 27.89 12.67 -30.48
CA GLY A 367 28.23 13.92 -29.79
C GLY A 367 29.67 13.89 -29.25
N ASN A 368 30.27 15.05 -29.04
CA ASN A 368 31.60 15.15 -28.42
C ASN A 368 31.49 14.84 -26.89
N PHE A 369 32.60 14.59 -26.24
CA PHE A 369 32.65 14.28 -24.80
C PHE A 369 31.90 15.29 -23.94
N LYS A 370 32.02 16.60 -24.22
CA LYS A 370 31.32 17.64 -23.46
C LYS A 370 29.80 17.45 -23.45
N LYS A 371 29.19 17.12 -24.61
CA LYS A 371 27.74 16.86 -24.73
C LYS A 371 27.36 15.56 -24.05
N GLN A 372 28.21 14.54 -24.11
CA GLN A 372 27.97 13.26 -23.48
C GLN A 372 28.03 13.34 -21.95
N PHE A 373 29.02 14.06 -21.40
CA PHE A 373 29.11 14.34 -19.96
C PHE A 373 27.91 15.14 -19.44
N ALA A 374 27.43 16.15 -20.21
CA ALA A 374 26.22 16.86 -19.84
C ALA A 374 24.97 15.96 -19.79
N ARG A 375 24.92 14.90 -20.62
CA ARG A 375 23.89 13.88 -20.52
C ARG A 375 24.06 12.98 -19.30
N ALA A 376 25.31 12.59 -18.96
CA ALA A 376 25.60 11.83 -17.76
C ALA A 376 25.16 12.56 -16.49
N ASP A 377 25.43 13.87 -16.40
CA ASP A 377 24.95 14.72 -15.30
C ASP A 377 23.42 14.77 -15.24
N LYS A 378 22.76 14.92 -16.38
CA LYS A 378 21.28 14.92 -16.44
C LYS A 378 20.68 13.60 -15.95
N TRP A 379 21.34 12.48 -16.20
CA TRP A 379 20.92 11.16 -15.69
C TRP A 379 21.29 10.96 -14.22
N GLY A 380 22.08 11.84 -13.62
CA GLY A 380 22.54 11.73 -12.24
C GLY A 380 23.52 10.58 -12.02
N ALA A 381 24.26 10.17 -13.06
CA ALA A 381 25.23 9.10 -12.97
C ALA A 381 26.34 9.46 -11.96
N ARG A 382 26.77 8.50 -11.17
CA ARG A 382 27.89 8.66 -10.25
C ARG A 382 29.23 8.49 -10.97
N ILE A 383 29.30 7.54 -11.87
CA ILE A 383 30.53 7.16 -12.60
C ILE A 383 30.33 7.38 -14.09
N ALA A 384 31.33 7.93 -14.76
CA ALA A 384 31.43 7.90 -16.21
C ALA A 384 32.54 6.92 -16.61
N LEU A 385 32.21 6.00 -17.51
CA LEU A 385 33.21 5.20 -18.25
C LEU A 385 33.50 5.92 -19.56
N VAL A 386 34.77 6.16 -19.86
CA VAL A 386 35.15 6.92 -21.04
C VAL A 386 35.99 6.06 -21.98
N LEU A 387 35.54 5.96 -23.22
CA LEU A 387 36.21 5.26 -24.30
C LEU A 387 36.51 6.24 -25.46
N GLY A 388 37.76 6.46 -25.71
CA GLY A 388 38.28 7.02 -26.95
C GLY A 388 38.92 5.93 -27.81
N GLU A 389 39.42 6.29 -28.98
CA GLU A 389 40.11 5.36 -29.88
C GLU A 389 41.34 4.73 -29.23
N ASN A 390 42.09 5.49 -28.41
CA ASN A 390 43.25 5.01 -27.69
C ASN A 390 42.91 3.97 -26.64
N GLU A 391 41.88 4.23 -25.84
CA GLU A 391 41.39 3.31 -24.81
C GLU A 391 40.91 1.99 -25.45
N VAL A 392 40.19 2.06 -26.57
CA VAL A 392 39.78 0.87 -27.30
C VAL A 392 40.95 0.06 -27.82
N ALA A 393 41.95 0.74 -28.43
CA ALA A 393 43.15 0.10 -28.95
C ALA A 393 43.99 -0.57 -27.85
N ALA A 394 44.08 0.06 -26.68
CA ALA A 394 44.79 -0.45 -25.52
C ALA A 394 44.00 -1.47 -24.66
N ARG A 395 42.73 -1.74 -24.96
CA ARG A 395 41.81 -2.51 -24.11
C ARG A 395 41.67 -1.92 -22.70
N GLN A 396 41.69 -0.63 -22.59
CA GLN A 396 41.55 0.16 -21.36
C GLN A 396 40.26 0.94 -21.38
N VAL A 397 39.88 1.49 -20.22
CA VAL A 397 38.76 2.41 -20.03
C VAL A 397 39.09 3.40 -18.96
N VAL A 398 38.75 4.67 -19.13
CA VAL A 398 38.88 5.65 -18.06
C VAL A 398 37.62 5.62 -17.21
N VAL A 399 37.78 5.34 -15.92
CA VAL A 399 36.73 5.40 -14.90
C VAL A 399 36.83 6.75 -14.21
N LYS A 400 35.76 7.55 -14.29
CA LYS A 400 35.73 8.89 -13.69
C LYS A 400 34.57 8.99 -12.70
N ASP A 401 34.86 9.30 -11.45
CA ASP A 401 33.84 9.67 -10.48
C ASP A 401 33.36 11.11 -10.77
N LEU A 402 32.09 11.27 -11.06
CA LEU A 402 31.51 12.57 -11.44
C LEU A 402 31.24 13.48 -10.22
N ARG A 403 31.36 12.96 -9.00
CA ARG A 403 31.19 13.74 -7.76
C ARG A 403 32.54 14.32 -7.29
N SER A 404 33.58 13.50 -7.20
CA SER A 404 34.88 13.93 -6.79
C SER A 404 35.71 14.54 -7.94
N GLY A 405 35.41 14.17 -9.17
CA GLY A 405 36.21 14.52 -10.37
C GLY A 405 37.43 13.65 -10.57
N GLU A 406 37.74 12.75 -9.66
CA GLU A 406 38.87 11.81 -9.78
C GLU A 406 38.65 10.84 -10.95
N GLN A 407 39.75 10.50 -11.61
CA GLN A 407 39.71 9.56 -12.73
C GLN A 407 40.93 8.63 -12.72
N GLN A 408 40.72 7.41 -13.17
CA GLN A 408 41.73 6.38 -13.27
C GLN A 408 41.51 5.58 -14.58
N THR A 409 42.64 5.23 -15.23
CA THR A 409 42.59 4.28 -16.35
C THR A 409 42.70 2.85 -15.82
N VAL A 410 41.81 1.97 -16.26
CA VAL A 410 41.69 0.59 -15.80
C VAL A 410 41.66 -0.35 -17.02
N GLU A 411 42.30 -1.50 -16.91
CA GLU A 411 42.21 -2.54 -17.91
C GLU A 411 40.72 -3.04 -17.96
N GLN A 412 40.20 -3.29 -19.17
CA GLN A 412 38.81 -3.72 -19.30
C GLN A 412 38.52 -5.06 -18.59
N ASP A 413 39.54 -5.92 -18.48
CA ASP A 413 39.45 -7.21 -17.81
C ASP A 413 39.33 -7.06 -16.27
N ASP A 414 39.84 -5.97 -15.68
CA ASP A 414 39.77 -5.67 -14.25
C ASP A 414 38.61 -4.74 -13.88
N LEU A 415 37.87 -4.23 -14.86
CA LEU A 415 36.86 -3.20 -14.70
C LEU A 415 35.77 -3.58 -13.72
N ALA A 416 35.27 -4.81 -13.79
CA ALA A 416 34.17 -5.28 -12.94
C ALA A 416 34.56 -5.24 -11.44
N GLY A 417 35.73 -5.72 -11.08
CA GLY A 417 36.25 -5.67 -9.71
C GLY A 417 36.44 -4.23 -9.23
N HIS A 418 36.94 -3.36 -10.08
CA HIS A 418 37.13 -1.95 -9.78
C HIS A 418 35.81 -1.21 -9.54
N LEU A 419 34.82 -1.45 -10.40
CA LEU A 419 33.46 -0.88 -10.24
C LEU A 419 32.75 -1.40 -9.00
N GLN A 420 32.90 -2.68 -8.68
CA GLN A 420 32.33 -3.26 -7.47
C GLN A 420 32.85 -2.59 -6.20
N ALA A 421 34.14 -2.30 -6.17
CA ALA A 421 34.75 -1.58 -5.04
C ALA A 421 34.31 -0.11 -4.93
N LEU A 422 34.05 0.56 -6.06
CA LEU A 422 33.56 1.94 -6.07
C LEU A 422 32.07 2.07 -5.75
N LEU A 423 31.26 1.12 -6.16
CA LEU A 423 29.79 1.19 -5.99
C LEU A 423 29.35 0.65 -4.63
N GLY A 424 30.18 -0.16 -3.98
CA GLY A 424 30.10 -0.59 -2.58
C GLY A 424 29.03 -1.54 -2.28
#